data_75c551a13ba4d861eec89d9501438d09
#
_entry.id   75c551a13ba4d861eec89d9501438d09
#
_cell.length_a   1.000
_cell.length_b   1.000
_cell.length_c   1.000
_cell.angle_alpha   90.00
_cell.angle_beta   90.00
_cell.angle_gamma   90.00
#
_symmetry.space_group_name_H-M   'P 1'
#
loop_
_entity.id
_entity.type
_entity.pdbx_description
1 polymer ?
#
loop_
_entity_poly.entity_id
_entity_poly.type
_entity_poly.pdbx_seq_one_letter_code
_entity_poly.pdbx_strand_id
1 'polypeptide(L)'
;MEESRSRLQIVVLIALAAMAILFGAALIVSHLAFRGVAFSDSLLRAETSETAAVYTGKVKGQAVCIQVEPTGDNRTDVVYQVGDRPAQTYTLEYPTETPVATQSGTTVDGVRIWRDGSLLFEGGLDPDAESVFRWYSSDGTWDADMVISFSTGADEDDGPPERLSQDSVWYFAQGPDTSARGSVGIYLLMLFSSALVALDAAFPRALFYIQHCCDVRDPEPSDFYLAMQRLGWVVYPVLILIGYLIGFWKIT
;
A
#
# COMPACT_ATOMS: atom_id res chain seq x y z
N MET A 1 -21.18 -41.03 -19.26
CA MET A 1 -22.10 -40.05 -19.88
C MET A 1 -21.48 -38.66 -19.69
N GLU A 2 -21.03 -38.02 -20.76
CA GLU A 2 -20.56 -36.65 -20.77
C GLU A 2 -21.79 -35.75 -20.55
N GLU A 3 -21.96 -35.27 -19.32
CA GLU A 3 -22.99 -34.29 -19.01
C GLU A 3 -22.59 -32.98 -19.69
N SER A 4 -23.29 -32.60 -20.73
CA SER A 4 -23.07 -31.35 -21.48
C SER A 4 -23.08 -30.17 -20.48
N ARG A 5 -21.92 -29.51 -20.33
CA ARG A 5 -21.79 -28.32 -19.43
C ARG A 5 -22.82 -27.26 -19.78
N SER A 6 -23.50 -26.74 -18.78
CA SER A 6 -24.44 -25.66 -19.01
C SER A 6 -23.72 -24.39 -19.52
N ARG A 7 -24.42 -23.54 -20.30
CA ARG A 7 -23.87 -22.28 -20.81
C ARG A 7 -23.34 -21.40 -19.66
N LEU A 8 -24.03 -21.42 -18.52
CA LEU A 8 -23.61 -20.68 -17.33
C LEU A 8 -22.25 -21.16 -16.80
N GLN A 9 -22.03 -22.47 -16.69
CA GLN A 9 -20.74 -23.01 -16.24
C GLN A 9 -19.59 -22.59 -17.15
N ILE A 10 -19.79 -22.64 -18.47
CA ILE A 10 -18.77 -22.22 -19.44
C ILE A 10 -18.45 -20.73 -19.28
N VAL A 11 -19.47 -19.88 -19.15
CA VAL A 11 -19.30 -18.43 -18.96
C VAL A 11 -18.54 -18.14 -17.67
N VAL A 12 -18.88 -18.80 -16.57
CA VAL A 12 -18.20 -18.63 -15.27
C VAL A 12 -16.73 -19.03 -15.35
N LEU A 13 -16.42 -20.18 -15.95
CA LEU A 13 -15.03 -20.65 -16.12
C LEU A 13 -14.20 -19.68 -16.97
N ILE A 14 -14.78 -19.18 -18.07
CA ILE A 14 -14.10 -18.20 -18.95
C ILE A 14 -13.88 -16.88 -18.17
N ALA A 15 -14.88 -16.40 -17.44
CA ALA A 15 -14.79 -15.16 -16.69
C ALA A 15 -13.71 -15.23 -15.59
N LEU A 16 -13.67 -16.33 -14.83
CA LEU A 16 -12.64 -16.53 -13.78
C LEU A 16 -11.24 -16.62 -14.38
N ALA A 17 -11.07 -17.37 -15.50
CA ALA A 17 -9.78 -17.46 -16.18
C ALA A 17 -9.35 -16.10 -16.75
N ALA A 18 -10.25 -15.35 -17.37
CA ALA A 18 -9.97 -14.01 -17.89
C ALA A 18 -9.56 -13.04 -16.78
N MET A 19 -10.26 -13.03 -15.63
CA MET A 19 -9.90 -12.22 -14.48
C MET A 19 -8.49 -12.57 -13.95
N ALA A 20 -8.20 -13.85 -13.75
CA ALA A 20 -6.90 -14.30 -13.27
C ALA A 20 -5.76 -13.86 -14.21
N ILE A 21 -5.94 -14.00 -15.52
CA ILE A 21 -4.94 -13.60 -16.52
C ILE A 21 -4.79 -12.07 -16.57
N LEU A 22 -5.88 -11.32 -16.65
CA LEU A 22 -5.84 -9.86 -16.78
C LEU A 22 -5.22 -9.20 -15.54
N PHE A 23 -5.66 -9.58 -14.33
CA PHE A 23 -5.11 -9.03 -13.10
C PHE A 23 -3.68 -9.50 -12.84
N GLY A 24 -3.34 -10.75 -13.20
CA GLY A 24 -1.96 -11.25 -13.13
C GLY A 24 -1.02 -10.49 -14.08
N ALA A 25 -1.42 -10.25 -15.32
CA ALA A 25 -0.66 -9.45 -16.27
C ALA A 25 -0.52 -8.00 -15.79
N ALA A 26 -1.60 -7.38 -15.30
CA ALA A 26 -1.58 -6.02 -14.76
C ALA A 26 -0.64 -5.92 -13.54
N LEU A 27 -0.64 -6.90 -12.64
CA LEU A 27 0.25 -6.96 -11.49
C LEU A 27 1.72 -7.05 -11.92
N ILE A 28 2.04 -7.94 -12.86
CA ILE A 28 3.41 -8.08 -13.40
C ILE A 28 3.87 -6.77 -14.03
N VAL A 29 3.05 -6.15 -14.87
CA VAL A 29 3.37 -4.87 -15.50
C VAL A 29 3.57 -3.78 -14.46
N SER A 30 2.71 -3.70 -13.43
CA SER A 30 2.86 -2.74 -12.34
C SER A 30 4.20 -2.92 -11.61
N HIS A 31 4.56 -4.13 -11.24
CA HIS A 31 5.81 -4.40 -10.51
C HIS A 31 7.09 -4.25 -11.36
N LEU A 32 7.01 -4.40 -12.69
CA LEU A 32 8.17 -4.26 -13.58
C LEU A 32 8.34 -2.85 -14.13
N ALA A 33 7.24 -2.18 -14.50
CA ALA A 33 7.29 -0.93 -15.26
C ALA A 33 6.85 0.32 -14.46
N PHE A 34 6.09 0.14 -13.37
CA PHE A 34 5.50 1.26 -12.62
C PHE A 34 5.89 1.21 -11.14
N ARG A 35 7.22 1.19 -10.90
CA ARG A 35 7.76 1.35 -9.54
C ARG A 35 7.94 2.82 -9.21
N GLY A 36 7.69 3.17 -7.96
CA GLY A 36 7.87 4.52 -7.45
C GLY A 36 7.95 4.54 -5.94
N VAL A 37 8.11 5.70 -5.36
CA VAL A 37 8.10 5.91 -3.92
C VAL A 37 6.68 6.27 -3.48
N ALA A 38 6.18 5.60 -2.45
CA ALA A 38 4.85 5.84 -1.91
C ALA A 38 4.79 7.19 -1.17
N PHE A 39 3.84 8.04 -1.54
CA PHE A 39 3.57 9.31 -0.87
C PHE A 39 2.10 9.70 -1.01
N SER A 40 1.39 9.89 0.12
CA SER A 40 -0.04 10.27 0.14
C SER A 40 -0.91 9.48 -0.85
N ASP A 41 -0.93 8.15 -0.75
CA ASP A 41 -1.68 7.21 -1.62
C ASP A 41 -1.33 7.28 -3.12
N SER A 42 -0.23 7.92 -3.47
CA SER A 42 0.29 8.02 -4.83
C SER A 42 1.69 7.45 -4.92
N LEU A 43 2.10 7.07 -6.13
CA LEU A 43 3.48 6.67 -6.40
C LEU A 43 4.19 7.82 -7.13
N LEU A 44 5.28 8.29 -6.54
CA LEU A 44 6.20 9.24 -7.16
C LEU A 44 7.29 8.48 -7.92
N ARG A 45 7.57 8.87 -9.15
CA ARG A 45 8.68 8.34 -9.92
C ARG A 45 9.99 8.81 -9.30
N ALA A 46 10.89 7.90 -9.00
CA ALA A 46 12.21 8.19 -8.48
C ALA A 46 13.23 8.25 -9.63
N GLU A 47 14.00 9.33 -9.67
CA GLU A 47 15.18 9.50 -10.52
C GLU A 47 16.36 9.76 -9.58
N THR A 48 17.21 8.75 -9.39
CA THR A 48 18.35 8.84 -8.47
C THR A 48 19.63 9.01 -9.26
N SER A 49 20.43 10.00 -8.89
CA SER A 49 21.81 10.21 -9.35
C SER A 49 22.79 9.95 -8.20
N GLU A 50 24.11 10.03 -8.46
CA GLU A 50 25.13 9.86 -7.42
C GLU A 50 25.07 10.91 -6.31
N THR A 51 24.51 12.09 -6.60
CA THR A 51 24.51 13.25 -5.68
C THR A 51 23.14 13.70 -5.22
N ALA A 52 22.07 13.26 -5.88
CA ALA A 52 20.71 13.70 -5.58
C ALA A 52 19.68 12.65 -5.97
N ALA A 53 18.54 12.64 -5.28
CA ALA A 53 17.36 11.88 -5.67
C ALA A 53 16.20 12.86 -5.91
N VAL A 54 15.48 12.66 -7.01
CA VAL A 54 14.32 13.48 -7.39
C VAL A 54 13.10 12.58 -7.52
N TYR A 55 12.06 12.90 -6.76
CA TYR A 55 10.79 12.18 -6.75
C TYR A 55 9.72 13.07 -7.37
N THR A 56 9.14 12.64 -8.49
CA THR A 56 8.15 13.43 -9.23
C THR A 56 6.88 12.62 -9.46
N GLY A 57 5.73 13.29 -9.42
CA GLY A 57 4.46 12.64 -9.69
C GLY A 57 3.26 13.54 -9.52
N LYS A 58 2.09 12.93 -9.43
CA LYS A 58 0.85 13.62 -9.12
C LYS A 58 0.21 13.02 -7.88
N VAL A 59 -0.07 13.86 -6.91
CA VAL A 59 -0.81 13.52 -5.70
C VAL A 59 -2.15 14.24 -5.78
N LYS A 60 -3.24 13.49 -5.76
CA LYS A 60 -4.61 14.03 -5.90
C LYS A 60 -4.75 15.04 -7.05
N GLY A 61 -4.11 14.76 -8.19
CA GLY A 61 -4.16 15.58 -9.41
C GLY A 61 -3.17 16.75 -9.49
N GLN A 62 -2.54 17.17 -8.39
CA GLN A 62 -1.52 18.23 -8.36
C GLN A 62 -0.12 17.64 -8.57
N ALA A 63 0.71 18.34 -9.33
CA ALA A 63 2.11 17.94 -9.53
C ALA A 63 2.89 18.12 -8.23
N VAL A 64 3.68 17.10 -7.87
CA VAL A 64 4.57 17.13 -6.70
C VAL A 64 5.98 16.80 -7.16
N CYS A 65 6.93 17.57 -6.66
CA CYS A 65 8.37 17.34 -6.83
C CYS A 65 9.04 17.38 -5.46
N ILE A 66 9.81 16.35 -5.14
CA ILE A 66 10.62 16.28 -3.92
C ILE A 66 12.06 16.00 -4.38
N GLN A 67 12.96 16.91 -4.06
CA GLN A 67 14.38 16.78 -4.38
C GLN A 67 15.16 16.60 -3.09
N VAL A 68 16.05 15.63 -3.06
CA VAL A 68 16.86 15.27 -1.89
C VAL A 68 18.31 15.36 -2.24
N GLU A 69 19.07 16.19 -1.53
CA GLU A 69 20.49 16.43 -1.73
C GLU A 69 21.24 16.27 -0.40
N PRO A 70 22.13 15.29 -0.26
CA PRO A 70 23.08 15.25 0.84
C PRO A 70 24.02 16.47 0.76
N THR A 71 24.05 17.29 1.80
CA THR A 71 24.85 18.52 1.84
C THR A 71 26.06 18.43 2.77
N GLY A 72 26.26 17.25 3.43
CA GLY A 72 27.38 16.97 4.31
C GLY A 72 27.32 15.56 4.86
N ASP A 73 28.20 15.22 5.79
CA ASP A 73 28.29 13.85 6.33
C ASP A 73 27.03 13.43 7.11
N ASN A 74 26.36 14.39 7.74
CA ASN A 74 25.14 14.16 8.54
C ASN A 74 24.01 15.16 8.23
N ARG A 75 24.06 15.80 7.07
CA ARG A 75 23.11 16.83 6.67
C ARG A 75 22.53 16.55 5.29
N THR A 76 21.18 16.60 5.21
CA THR A 76 20.45 16.36 3.99
C THR A 76 19.38 17.44 3.79
N ASP A 77 19.36 18.05 2.61
CA ASP A 77 18.32 18.99 2.22
C ASP A 77 17.23 18.26 1.43
N VAL A 78 15.98 18.52 1.82
CA VAL A 78 14.78 17.99 1.16
C VAL A 78 13.96 19.18 0.68
N VAL A 79 13.87 19.37 -0.63
CA VAL A 79 13.10 20.46 -1.26
C VAL A 79 11.76 19.91 -1.72
N TYR A 80 10.68 20.46 -1.21
CA TYR A 80 9.31 20.06 -1.50
C TYR A 80 8.57 21.14 -2.28
N GLN A 81 8.00 20.78 -3.42
CA GLN A 81 7.24 21.67 -4.27
C GLN A 81 5.93 21.03 -4.73
N VAL A 82 4.84 21.78 -4.65
CA VAL A 82 3.51 21.39 -5.10
C VAL A 82 3.01 22.39 -6.16
N GLY A 83 2.86 21.92 -7.38
CA GLY A 83 2.41 22.76 -8.50
C GLY A 83 3.27 24.02 -8.66
N ASP A 84 2.61 25.16 -8.73
CA ASP A 84 3.27 26.48 -8.86
C ASP A 84 3.53 27.16 -7.50
N ARG A 85 3.30 26.46 -6.38
CA ARG A 85 3.57 27.01 -5.05
C ARG A 85 5.08 27.20 -4.83
N PRO A 86 5.50 28.15 -3.99
CA PRO A 86 6.89 28.26 -3.60
C PRO A 86 7.43 26.95 -3.02
N ALA A 87 8.63 26.58 -3.43
CA ALA A 87 9.30 25.42 -2.87
C ALA A 87 9.63 25.66 -1.41
N GLN A 88 9.49 24.65 -0.58
CA GLN A 88 9.89 24.65 0.85
C GLN A 88 11.15 23.80 0.98
N THR A 89 12.16 24.33 1.66
CA THR A 89 13.41 23.62 1.90
C THR A 89 13.46 23.14 3.35
N TYR A 90 13.56 21.83 3.52
CA TYR A 90 13.79 21.19 4.81
C TYR A 90 15.24 20.74 4.88
N THR A 91 15.95 21.13 5.95
CA THR A 91 17.29 20.66 6.23
C THR A 91 17.24 19.72 7.43
N LEU A 92 17.57 18.46 7.21
CA LEU A 92 17.72 17.43 8.24
C LEU A 92 19.18 17.31 8.63
N GLU A 93 19.47 17.37 9.91
CA GLU A 93 20.77 17.02 10.49
C GLU A 93 20.61 15.81 11.40
N TYR A 94 21.27 14.70 11.05
CA TYR A 94 21.20 13.43 11.78
C TYR A 94 22.43 12.55 11.46
N PRO A 95 23.08 11.96 12.49
CA PRO A 95 22.91 12.27 13.91
C PRO A 95 23.52 13.63 14.27
N THR A 96 23.00 14.27 15.32
CA THR A 96 23.63 15.46 15.91
C THR A 96 24.62 15.05 17.00
N GLU A 97 25.52 15.98 17.40
CA GLU A 97 26.50 15.73 18.48
C GLU A 97 25.86 15.49 19.87
N THR A 98 24.59 15.86 20.03
CA THR A 98 23.90 15.80 21.33
C THR A 98 22.82 14.73 21.32
N PRO A 99 23.08 13.55 21.88
CA PRO A 99 22.07 12.51 22.01
C PRO A 99 21.02 12.90 23.06
N VAL A 100 19.80 12.34 22.96
CA VAL A 100 18.68 12.58 23.86
C VAL A 100 18.44 11.35 24.74
N ALA A 101 18.42 11.58 26.07
CA ALA A 101 18.04 10.54 27.02
C ALA A 101 16.49 10.48 27.11
N THR A 102 15.91 9.32 26.78
CA THR A 102 14.46 9.11 26.84
C THR A 102 13.99 8.86 28.28
N GLN A 103 12.71 9.05 28.54
CA GLN A 103 12.12 8.75 29.85
C GLN A 103 12.20 7.27 30.24
N SER A 104 12.34 6.37 29.27
CA SER A 104 12.56 4.95 29.51
C SER A 104 13.99 4.62 29.95
N GLY A 105 14.90 5.59 29.97
CA GLY A 105 16.31 5.42 30.32
C GLY A 105 17.19 4.94 29.16
N THR A 106 16.67 4.84 27.95
CA THR A 106 17.44 4.61 26.72
C THR A 106 17.98 5.94 26.20
N THR A 107 19.04 5.88 25.38
CA THR A 107 19.58 7.08 24.71
C THR A 107 19.38 6.89 23.22
N VAL A 108 18.85 7.89 22.56
CA VAL A 108 18.63 7.93 21.10
C VAL A 108 19.47 9.05 20.47
N ASP A 109 19.75 8.93 19.19
CA ASP A 109 20.55 9.93 18.48
C ASP A 109 19.77 11.26 18.38
N GLY A 110 20.49 12.35 18.52
CA GLY A 110 19.90 13.68 18.35
C GLY A 110 19.61 13.98 16.89
N VAL A 111 18.55 14.75 16.64
CA VAL A 111 18.11 15.17 15.32
C VAL A 111 17.64 16.61 15.35
N ARG A 112 17.90 17.34 14.26
CA ARG A 112 17.36 18.68 14.02
C ARG A 112 16.75 18.77 12.63
N ILE A 113 15.62 19.45 12.54
CA ILE A 113 14.95 19.74 11.26
C ILE A 113 14.69 21.25 11.19
N TRP A 114 15.15 21.87 10.12
CA TRP A 114 14.82 23.25 9.80
C TRP A 114 13.88 23.28 8.60
N ARG A 115 13.05 24.30 8.53
CA ARG A 115 12.25 24.63 7.36
C ARG A 115 12.51 26.09 6.99
N ASP A 116 12.97 26.31 5.76
CA ASP A 116 13.30 27.65 5.23
C ASP A 116 14.20 28.47 6.18
N GLY A 117 15.16 27.79 6.81
CA GLY A 117 16.11 28.36 7.76
C GLY A 117 15.57 28.54 9.18
N SER A 118 14.30 28.25 9.46
CA SER A 118 13.72 28.28 10.80
C SER A 118 13.71 26.88 11.42
N LEU A 119 14.15 26.76 12.67
CA LEU A 119 14.13 25.51 13.41
C LEU A 119 12.69 25.03 13.57
N LEU A 120 12.39 23.85 13.02
CA LEU A 120 11.08 23.21 13.08
C LEU A 120 11.02 22.20 14.24
N PHE A 121 12.08 21.40 14.39
CA PHE A 121 12.18 20.37 15.41
C PHE A 121 13.62 20.20 15.89
N GLU A 122 13.79 19.97 17.20
CA GLU A 122 15.04 19.57 17.83
C GLU A 122 14.73 18.54 18.90
N GLY A 123 15.35 17.36 18.81
CA GLY A 123 15.06 16.27 19.73
C GLY A 123 15.87 15.03 19.45
N GLY A 124 15.29 13.87 19.76
CA GLY A 124 15.85 12.55 19.54
C GLY A 124 15.09 11.75 18.49
N LEU A 125 15.79 10.86 17.82
CA LEU A 125 15.23 9.96 16.82
C LEU A 125 15.72 8.53 17.09
N ASP A 126 14.77 7.59 17.15
CA ASP A 126 15.02 6.16 17.12
C ASP A 126 14.66 5.63 15.72
N PRO A 127 15.65 5.37 14.83
CA PRO A 127 15.39 4.93 13.47
C PRO A 127 14.74 3.55 13.38
N ASP A 128 14.94 2.70 14.39
CA ASP A 128 14.46 1.32 14.43
C ASP A 128 13.03 1.21 14.99
N ALA A 129 12.52 2.26 15.61
CA ALA A 129 11.15 2.30 16.11
C ALA A 129 10.14 2.48 14.97
N GLU A 130 8.89 2.02 15.19
CA GLU A 130 7.78 2.34 14.28
C GLU A 130 7.60 3.86 14.15
N SER A 131 7.16 4.34 12.98
CA SER A 131 7.09 5.77 12.64
C SER A 131 6.41 6.62 13.72
N VAL A 132 5.36 6.08 14.35
CA VAL A 132 4.57 6.76 15.39
C VAL A 132 5.35 6.94 16.70
N PHE A 133 6.37 6.12 16.97
CA PHE A 133 7.08 6.06 18.25
C PHE A 133 8.56 6.47 18.16
N ARG A 134 9.03 6.97 17.02
CA ARG A 134 10.47 7.24 16.82
C ARG A 134 10.96 8.60 17.27
N TRP A 135 10.06 9.56 17.48
CA TRP A 135 10.43 10.94 17.77
C TRP A 135 10.36 11.25 19.27
N TYR A 136 11.37 11.92 19.78
CA TYR A 136 11.47 12.33 21.18
C TYR A 136 11.82 13.80 21.24
N SER A 137 11.09 14.58 22.03
CA SER A 137 11.43 15.97 22.33
C SER A 137 12.79 16.07 23.05
N SER A 138 13.37 17.25 23.10
CA SER A 138 14.66 17.49 23.76
C SER A 138 14.70 17.14 25.25
N ASP A 139 13.55 17.05 25.92
CA ASP A 139 13.38 16.60 27.31
C ASP A 139 13.24 15.07 27.45
N GLY A 140 13.34 14.33 26.35
CA GLY A 140 13.21 12.87 26.30
C GLY A 140 11.77 12.35 26.38
N THR A 141 10.77 13.22 26.32
CA THR A 141 9.38 12.81 26.16
C THR A 141 9.11 12.37 24.72
N TRP A 142 8.24 11.38 24.58
CA TRP A 142 7.80 10.97 23.25
C TRP A 142 7.03 12.11 22.57
N ASP A 143 7.43 12.46 21.36
CA ASP A 143 6.80 13.47 20.53
C ASP A 143 6.06 12.78 19.37
N ALA A 144 4.74 12.82 19.42
CA ALA A 144 3.92 12.40 18.30
C ALA A 144 3.70 13.62 17.40
N ASP A 145 4.42 13.72 16.29
CA ASP A 145 4.01 14.60 15.17
C ASP A 145 2.74 14.00 14.51
N MET A 146 1.76 13.69 15.37
CA MET A 146 0.44 13.25 14.90
C MET A 146 -0.32 14.49 14.52
N VAL A 147 -0.25 14.85 13.25
CA VAL A 147 -1.33 15.62 12.63
C VAL A 147 -2.55 14.71 12.58
N ILE A 148 -3.26 14.59 13.71
CA ILE A 148 -4.58 13.97 13.73
C ILE A 148 -5.52 14.96 13.06
N SER A 149 -5.61 14.90 11.75
CA SER A 149 -6.67 15.58 11.01
C SER A 149 -7.95 14.76 11.23
N PHE A 150 -8.78 15.22 12.18
CA PHE A 150 -10.17 14.77 12.23
C PHE A 150 -10.90 15.38 11.03
N SER A 151 -10.97 14.65 9.94
CA SER A 151 -11.86 14.96 8.83
C SER A 151 -13.31 14.81 9.32
N THR A 152 -13.97 15.92 9.59
CA THR A 152 -15.42 15.96 9.87
C THR A 152 -16.25 15.87 8.60
N GLY A 153 -15.71 15.33 7.52
CA GLY A 153 -16.47 14.93 6.32
C GLY A 153 -16.95 16.07 5.41
N ALA A 154 -16.61 17.34 5.70
CA ALA A 154 -17.05 18.48 4.88
C ALA A 154 -15.93 19.22 4.14
N ASP A 155 -14.67 19.06 4.57
CA ASP A 155 -13.50 19.67 3.95
C ASP A 155 -12.33 18.66 3.96
N GLU A 156 -12.45 17.56 3.18
CA GLU A 156 -11.24 16.87 2.73
C GLU A 156 -10.52 17.86 1.82
N ASP A 157 -9.42 18.42 2.34
CA ASP A 157 -8.45 19.14 1.51
C ASP A 157 -7.93 18.13 0.47
N ASP A 158 -8.53 18.15 -0.71
CA ASP A 158 -8.32 17.17 -1.80
C ASP A 158 -6.91 17.29 -2.41
N GLY A 159 -6.01 18.04 -1.76
CA GLY A 159 -4.65 18.30 -2.21
C GLY A 159 -3.57 17.42 -1.58
N PRO A 160 -2.33 17.48 -2.10
CA PRO A 160 -1.16 17.02 -1.39
C PRO A 160 -0.92 17.89 -0.14
N PRO A 161 -0.24 17.36 0.90
CA PRO A 161 -0.01 18.11 2.13
C PRO A 161 0.67 19.47 1.83
N GLU A 162 0.24 20.53 2.51
CA GLU A 162 0.86 21.85 2.32
C GLU A 162 2.33 21.87 2.76
N ARG A 163 2.70 20.99 3.68
CA ARG A 163 4.05 20.86 4.24
C ARG A 163 4.35 19.39 4.54
N LEU A 164 5.61 19.02 4.47
CA LEU A 164 6.05 17.70 4.91
C LEU A 164 6.01 17.60 6.44
N SER A 165 5.56 16.44 6.94
CA SER A 165 5.74 16.06 8.34
C SER A 165 7.20 15.70 8.63
N GLN A 166 7.61 15.63 9.89
CA GLN A 166 8.94 15.17 10.31
C GLN A 166 9.23 13.77 9.75
N ASP A 167 8.27 12.85 9.84
CA ASP A 167 8.38 11.51 9.28
C ASP A 167 8.58 11.52 7.77
N SER A 168 7.89 12.40 7.03
CA SER A 168 8.07 12.52 5.59
C SER A 168 9.45 13.04 5.21
N VAL A 169 9.96 14.05 5.96
CA VAL A 169 11.33 14.56 5.75
C VAL A 169 12.35 13.46 5.99
N TRP A 170 12.23 12.72 7.11
CA TRP A 170 13.08 11.58 7.43
C TRP A 170 13.00 10.49 6.37
N TYR A 171 11.78 10.10 5.98
CA TYR A 171 11.52 9.06 4.99
C TYR A 171 12.25 9.33 3.66
N PHE A 172 12.13 10.56 3.14
CA PHE A 172 12.80 10.92 1.90
C PHE A 172 14.31 11.07 2.06
N ALA A 173 14.79 11.58 3.19
CA ALA A 173 16.22 11.73 3.47
C ALA A 173 16.97 10.39 3.53
N GLN A 174 16.30 9.32 3.97
CA GLN A 174 16.87 7.96 4.02
C GLN A 174 16.95 7.27 2.65
N GLY A 175 16.34 7.83 1.61
CA GLY A 175 16.24 7.16 0.31
C GLY A 175 15.28 5.99 0.36
N PRO A 176 13.98 6.26 0.34
CA PRO A 176 12.94 5.24 0.54
C PRO A 176 12.95 4.15 -0.52
N ASP A 177 12.56 2.95 -0.12
CA ASP A 177 12.39 1.82 -1.03
C ASP A 177 11.29 2.08 -2.05
N THR A 178 11.50 1.55 -3.25
CA THR A 178 10.49 1.64 -4.30
C THR A 178 9.36 0.64 -4.07
N SER A 179 8.15 1.12 -4.10
CA SER A 179 6.90 0.37 -4.03
C SER A 179 6.27 0.20 -5.40
N ALA A 180 5.33 -0.72 -5.52
CA ALA A 180 4.51 -0.89 -6.72
C ALA A 180 3.02 -0.92 -6.35
N ARG A 181 2.14 -0.73 -7.33
CA ARG A 181 0.71 -0.97 -7.14
C ARG A 181 0.40 -2.44 -7.29
N GLY A 182 -0.47 -2.94 -6.41
CA GLY A 182 -0.96 -4.30 -6.45
C GLY A 182 -0.30 -5.22 -5.42
N SER A 183 -1.11 -5.83 -4.58
CA SER A 183 -0.67 -6.79 -3.57
C SER A 183 -0.62 -8.20 -4.14
N VAL A 184 0.58 -8.78 -4.20
CA VAL A 184 0.79 -10.18 -4.61
C VAL A 184 0.02 -11.14 -3.69
N GLY A 185 -0.02 -10.87 -2.38
CA GLY A 185 -0.74 -11.71 -1.42
C GLY A 185 -2.25 -11.74 -1.69
N ILE A 186 -2.86 -10.57 -1.95
CA ILE A 186 -4.30 -10.49 -2.29
C ILE A 186 -4.55 -11.16 -3.65
N TYR A 187 -3.68 -10.95 -4.64
CA TYR A 187 -3.81 -11.63 -5.93
C TYR A 187 -3.82 -13.16 -5.78
N LEU A 188 -2.87 -13.73 -5.02
CA LEU A 188 -2.81 -15.18 -4.79
C LEU A 188 -4.04 -15.69 -4.05
N LEU A 189 -4.56 -14.94 -3.07
CA LEU A 189 -5.80 -15.28 -2.37
C LEU A 189 -7.00 -15.32 -3.33
N MET A 190 -7.11 -14.32 -4.21
CA MET A 190 -8.19 -14.27 -5.21
C MET A 190 -8.02 -15.34 -6.29
N LEU A 191 -6.79 -15.66 -6.69
CA LEU A 191 -6.49 -16.76 -7.60
C LEU A 191 -6.92 -18.11 -7.02
N PHE A 192 -6.58 -18.36 -5.74
CA PHE A 192 -7.01 -19.57 -5.03
C PHE A 192 -8.55 -19.65 -4.93
N SER A 193 -9.21 -18.54 -4.58
CA SER A 193 -10.67 -18.47 -4.53
C SER A 193 -11.30 -18.72 -5.91
N SER A 194 -10.70 -18.16 -6.98
CA SER A 194 -11.11 -18.41 -8.37
C SER A 194 -11.00 -19.89 -8.72
N ALA A 195 -9.92 -20.56 -8.31
CA ALA A 195 -9.70 -21.98 -8.55
C ALA A 195 -10.76 -22.85 -7.84
N LEU A 196 -11.13 -22.51 -6.61
CA LEU A 196 -12.18 -23.24 -5.87
C LEU A 196 -13.55 -23.11 -6.57
N VAL A 197 -13.93 -21.89 -6.97
CA VAL A 197 -15.20 -21.67 -7.70
C VAL A 197 -15.17 -22.31 -9.07
N ALA A 198 -14.03 -22.31 -9.77
CA ALA A 198 -13.87 -22.99 -11.05
C ALA A 198 -13.99 -24.51 -10.91
N LEU A 199 -13.43 -25.08 -9.82
CA LEU A 199 -13.55 -26.51 -9.52
C LEU A 199 -15.02 -26.90 -9.26
N ASP A 200 -15.73 -26.09 -8.47
CA ASP A 200 -17.16 -26.29 -8.20
C ASP A 200 -18.02 -26.20 -9.49
N ALA A 201 -17.73 -25.20 -10.34
CA ALA A 201 -18.41 -25.05 -11.62
C ALA A 201 -18.08 -26.16 -12.63
N ALA A 202 -16.82 -26.67 -12.62
CA ALA A 202 -16.40 -27.75 -13.50
C ALA A 202 -16.97 -29.11 -13.09
N PHE A 203 -17.11 -29.34 -11.79
CA PHE A 203 -17.51 -30.61 -11.18
C PHE A 203 -18.61 -30.38 -10.12
N PRO A 204 -19.83 -30.00 -10.50
CA PRO A 204 -20.87 -29.52 -9.57
C PRO A 204 -21.31 -30.53 -8.51
N ARG A 205 -21.08 -31.81 -8.76
CA ARG A 205 -21.41 -32.88 -7.81
C ARG A 205 -20.22 -33.31 -6.96
N ALA A 206 -18.98 -32.99 -7.36
CA ALA A 206 -17.77 -33.48 -6.69
C ALA A 206 -17.66 -33.00 -5.26
N LEU A 207 -17.90 -31.70 -5.00
CA LEU A 207 -17.86 -31.14 -3.65
C LEU A 207 -18.95 -31.72 -2.75
N PHE A 208 -20.15 -31.95 -3.30
CA PHE A 208 -21.24 -32.61 -2.57
C PHE A 208 -20.87 -34.03 -2.17
N TYR A 209 -20.31 -34.81 -3.10
CA TYR A 209 -19.85 -36.18 -2.83
C TYR A 209 -18.73 -36.21 -1.80
N ILE A 210 -17.76 -35.30 -1.87
CA ILE A 210 -16.65 -35.21 -0.91
C ILE A 210 -17.16 -34.92 0.50
N GLN A 211 -18.15 -34.04 0.64
CA GLN A 211 -18.74 -33.69 1.96
C GLN A 211 -19.57 -34.83 2.56
N HIS A 212 -20.20 -35.68 1.75
CA HIS A 212 -21.14 -36.70 2.21
C HIS A 212 -20.65 -38.13 2.02
N CYS A 213 -19.42 -38.32 1.54
CA CYS A 213 -18.89 -39.66 1.25
C CYS A 213 -18.81 -40.58 2.47
N CYS A 214 -18.76 -40.01 3.70
CA CYS A 214 -18.66 -40.78 4.93
C CYS A 214 -20.01 -40.99 5.64
N ASP A 215 -21.05 -40.21 5.31
CA ASP A 215 -22.29 -40.17 6.06
C ASP A 215 -23.44 -40.92 5.40
N VAL A 216 -23.51 -41.00 4.09
CA VAL A 216 -24.65 -41.55 3.34
C VAL A 216 -24.16 -42.42 2.17
N ARG A 217 -24.83 -43.53 1.94
CA ARG A 217 -24.63 -44.37 0.78
C ARG A 217 -25.39 -43.78 -0.42
N ASP A 218 -24.69 -43.43 -1.51
CA ASP A 218 -25.22 -42.79 -2.72
C ASP A 218 -26.01 -41.47 -2.47
N PRO A 219 -25.33 -40.43 -1.96
CA PRO A 219 -26.00 -39.16 -1.66
C PRO A 219 -26.39 -38.43 -2.96
N GLU A 220 -27.67 -38.04 -3.08
CA GLU A 220 -28.14 -37.20 -4.17
C GLU A 220 -28.34 -35.76 -3.69
N PRO A 221 -27.81 -34.75 -4.43
CA PRO A 221 -28.00 -33.36 -4.07
C PRO A 221 -29.48 -32.93 -4.26
N SER A 222 -30.02 -32.23 -3.27
CA SER A 222 -31.38 -31.69 -3.37
C SER A 222 -31.48 -30.58 -4.43
N ASP A 223 -32.69 -30.35 -4.98
CA ASP A 223 -32.95 -29.27 -5.93
C ASP A 223 -32.60 -27.90 -5.34
N PHE A 224 -32.80 -27.72 -4.02
CA PHE A 224 -32.42 -26.51 -3.30
C PHE A 224 -30.90 -26.32 -3.30
N TYR A 225 -30.11 -27.37 -3.05
CA TYR A 225 -28.65 -27.31 -3.12
C TYR A 225 -28.17 -26.90 -4.50
N LEU A 226 -28.74 -27.49 -5.54
CA LEU A 226 -28.40 -27.15 -6.94
C LEU A 226 -28.78 -25.72 -7.30
N ALA A 227 -29.89 -25.20 -6.79
CA ALA A 227 -30.31 -23.82 -6.99
C ALA A 227 -29.34 -22.85 -6.29
N MET A 228 -28.95 -23.10 -5.03
CA MET A 228 -27.97 -22.30 -4.28
C MET A 228 -26.59 -22.33 -4.91
N GLN A 229 -26.15 -23.48 -5.41
CA GLN A 229 -24.90 -23.63 -6.15
C GLN A 229 -24.89 -22.75 -7.41
N ARG A 230 -25.97 -22.74 -8.19
CA ARG A 230 -26.10 -21.87 -9.38
C ARG A 230 -26.07 -20.38 -9.00
N LEU A 231 -26.69 -20.01 -7.89
CA LEU A 231 -26.63 -18.64 -7.35
C LEU A 231 -25.18 -18.29 -6.98
N GLY A 232 -24.45 -19.21 -6.34
CA GLY A 232 -23.04 -19.06 -6.01
C GLY A 232 -22.16 -18.81 -7.24
N TRP A 233 -22.43 -19.46 -8.36
CA TRP A 233 -21.69 -19.24 -9.61
C TRP A 233 -21.89 -17.84 -10.23
N VAL A 234 -22.87 -17.08 -9.77
CA VAL A 234 -23.04 -15.67 -10.15
C VAL A 234 -22.43 -14.74 -9.10
N VAL A 235 -22.68 -15.02 -7.81
CA VAL A 235 -22.26 -14.15 -6.71
C VAL A 235 -20.74 -14.20 -6.49
N TYR A 236 -20.15 -15.40 -6.42
CA TYR A 236 -18.73 -15.54 -6.10
C TYR A 236 -17.78 -14.89 -7.14
N PRO A 237 -17.98 -14.99 -8.45
CA PRO A 237 -17.15 -14.26 -9.42
C PRO A 237 -17.20 -12.73 -9.23
N VAL A 238 -18.34 -12.18 -8.85
CA VAL A 238 -18.46 -10.74 -8.55
C VAL A 238 -17.65 -10.36 -7.31
N LEU A 239 -17.73 -11.15 -6.24
CA LEU A 239 -16.92 -10.93 -5.03
C LEU A 239 -15.43 -11.06 -5.30
N ILE A 240 -15.04 -12.04 -6.10
CA ILE A 240 -13.64 -12.24 -6.53
C ILE A 240 -13.16 -11.05 -7.36
N LEU A 241 -13.97 -10.54 -8.28
CA LEU A 241 -13.64 -9.34 -9.05
C LEU A 241 -13.40 -8.13 -8.14
N ILE A 242 -14.26 -7.91 -7.16
CA ILE A 242 -14.09 -6.83 -6.16
C ILE A 242 -12.77 -7.04 -5.39
N GLY A 243 -12.47 -8.27 -4.97
CA GLY A 243 -11.22 -8.60 -4.30
C GLY A 243 -9.97 -8.31 -5.16
N TYR A 244 -9.99 -8.65 -6.45
CA TYR A 244 -8.92 -8.30 -7.38
C TYR A 244 -8.76 -6.78 -7.53
N LEU A 245 -9.86 -6.04 -7.64
CA LEU A 245 -9.83 -4.57 -7.74
C LEU A 245 -9.21 -3.95 -6.47
N ILE A 246 -9.66 -4.35 -5.29
CA ILE A 246 -9.09 -3.88 -4.01
C ILE A 246 -7.60 -4.21 -3.94
N GLY A 247 -7.22 -5.44 -4.30
CA GLY A 247 -5.82 -5.87 -4.30
C GLY A 247 -4.94 -5.05 -5.24
N PHE A 248 -5.46 -4.66 -6.39
CA PHE A 248 -4.73 -3.86 -7.39
C PHE A 248 -4.55 -2.39 -6.99
N TRP A 249 -5.51 -1.81 -6.24
CA TRP A 249 -5.42 -0.43 -5.79
C TRP A 249 -4.43 -0.22 -4.64
N LYS A 250 -4.08 -1.28 -3.90
CA LYS A 250 -3.16 -1.21 -2.78
C LYS A 250 -1.72 -0.96 -3.26
N ILE A 251 -1.02 0.01 -2.65
CA ILE A 251 0.42 0.24 -2.82
C ILE A 251 1.18 -0.66 -1.84
N THR A 252 2.17 -1.41 -2.31
CA THR A 252 2.98 -2.35 -1.52
C THR A 252 4.46 -2.22 -1.86
#